data_2ebb47641aa045a1bb28926ed803676f
#
_entry.id   2ebb47641aa045a1bb28926ed803676f
#
_cell.length_a   1.000
_cell.length_b   1.000
_cell.length_c   1.000
_cell.angle_alpha   90.00
_cell.angle_beta   90.00
_cell.angle_gamma   90.00
#
_symmetry.space_group_name_H-M   'P 1'
#
loop_
_entity.id
_entity.type
_entity.pdbx_description
1 polymer ?
#
loop_
_entity_poly.entity_id
_entity_poly.type
_entity_poly.pdbx_seq_one_letter_code
_entity_poly.pdbx_strand_id
1 'polypeptide(L)'
;DVSDYNSCALFINSTIKQFGSIDILINNAGVSMRSLLKDAELEVFKKVMDINYFGSVYCTKLALPSILERQGTIVAVSSIAGYRGLPGRSGYSASKFALNGWMEAIRTELMDDNVNVMWVCPGFIRSNIRKAALNNKGEQQGESPLDEASLMSAEECASHILKAIEERKRTLMLTFRGKQTVLINKLFPSWADKLTRNFFFKDGKLVK
;
A
#
# COMPACT_ATOMS: atom_id res chain seq x y z
N ASP A 1 -5.25 -16.12 2.44
CA ASP A 1 -4.18 -15.28 2.98
C ASP A 1 -3.16 -14.97 1.88
N VAL A 2 -2.92 -13.67 1.60
CA VAL A 2 -1.99 -13.26 0.54
C VAL A 2 -0.51 -13.48 0.88
N SER A 3 -0.18 -13.68 2.15
CA SER A 3 1.19 -14.01 2.57
C SER A 3 1.56 -15.47 2.29
N ASP A 4 0.58 -16.30 1.95
CA ASP A 4 0.78 -17.71 1.55
C ASP A 4 0.61 -17.87 0.04
N TYR A 5 1.69 -18.35 -0.63
CA TYR A 5 1.69 -18.53 -2.08
C TYR A 5 0.60 -19.51 -2.57
N ASN A 6 0.37 -20.62 -1.82
CA ASN A 6 -0.64 -21.59 -2.20
C ASN A 6 -2.06 -21.03 -2.13
N SER A 7 -2.36 -20.22 -1.11
CA SER A 7 -3.62 -19.48 -1.00
C SER A 7 -3.81 -18.51 -2.16
N CYS A 8 -2.76 -17.81 -2.56
CA CYS A 8 -2.79 -16.93 -3.74
C CYS A 8 -3.05 -17.74 -5.02
N ALA A 9 -2.39 -18.89 -5.19
CA ALA A 9 -2.57 -19.74 -6.35
C ALA A 9 -4.00 -20.30 -6.45
N LEU A 10 -4.57 -20.77 -5.33
CA LEU A 10 -5.97 -21.21 -5.28
C LEU A 10 -6.93 -20.08 -5.64
N PHE A 11 -6.71 -18.89 -5.11
CA PHE A 11 -7.54 -17.71 -5.40
C PHE A 11 -7.52 -17.34 -6.89
N ILE A 12 -6.34 -17.15 -7.47
CA ILE A 12 -6.18 -16.76 -8.88
C ILE A 12 -6.73 -17.84 -9.82
N ASN A 13 -6.38 -19.11 -9.60
CA ASN A 13 -6.84 -20.22 -10.43
C ASN A 13 -8.37 -20.39 -10.35
N SER A 14 -8.97 -20.25 -9.17
CA SER A 14 -10.42 -20.30 -9.00
C SER A 14 -11.12 -19.16 -9.74
N THR A 15 -10.53 -17.96 -9.72
CA THR A 15 -11.06 -16.79 -10.44
C THR A 15 -11.03 -17.05 -11.95
N ILE A 16 -9.91 -17.51 -12.50
CA ILE A 16 -9.80 -17.82 -13.93
C ILE A 16 -10.75 -18.96 -14.33
N LYS A 17 -10.85 -20.00 -13.51
CA LYS A 17 -11.77 -21.11 -13.76
C LYS A 17 -13.23 -20.67 -13.82
N GLN A 18 -13.64 -19.72 -12.96
CA GLN A 18 -15.03 -19.27 -12.86
C GLN A 18 -15.40 -18.20 -13.89
N PHE A 19 -14.49 -17.28 -14.19
CA PHE A 19 -14.76 -16.08 -15.01
C PHE A 19 -14.02 -16.09 -16.37
N GLY A 20 -13.16 -17.05 -16.60
CA GLY A 20 -12.41 -17.23 -17.86
C GLY A 20 -11.10 -16.43 -17.91
N SER A 21 -11.08 -15.21 -17.41
CA SER A 21 -9.90 -14.34 -17.44
C SER A 21 -9.87 -13.34 -16.28
N ILE A 22 -8.75 -12.63 -16.15
CA ILE A 22 -8.55 -11.50 -15.25
C ILE A 22 -8.11 -10.30 -16.07
N ASP A 23 -8.96 -9.29 -16.16
CA ASP A 23 -8.68 -8.03 -16.85
C ASP A 23 -8.05 -7.00 -15.92
N ILE A 24 -8.40 -7.02 -14.61
CA ILE A 24 -7.91 -6.07 -13.62
C ILE A 24 -7.54 -6.82 -12.34
N LEU A 25 -6.31 -6.66 -11.89
CA LEU A 25 -5.85 -7.13 -10.59
C LEU A 25 -5.61 -5.93 -9.67
N ILE A 26 -6.31 -5.88 -8.53
CA ILE A 26 -6.11 -4.85 -7.50
C ILE A 26 -5.46 -5.47 -6.26
N ASN A 27 -4.16 -5.26 -6.11
CA ASN A 27 -3.40 -5.63 -4.91
C ASN A 27 -3.71 -4.64 -3.79
N ASN A 28 -4.79 -4.90 -3.05
CA ASN A 28 -5.29 -4.04 -1.98
C ASN A 28 -4.95 -4.55 -0.57
N ALA A 29 -4.75 -5.85 -0.42
CA ALA A 29 -4.44 -6.45 0.88
C ALA A 29 -3.22 -5.77 1.52
N GLY A 30 -3.32 -5.48 2.81
CA GLY A 30 -2.24 -4.81 3.51
C GLY A 30 -2.51 -4.59 4.99
N VAL A 31 -1.44 -4.58 5.76
CA VAL A 31 -1.44 -4.35 7.21
C VAL A 31 -0.44 -3.25 7.54
N SER A 32 -0.77 -2.41 8.53
CA SER A 32 0.16 -1.42 9.08
C SER A 32 0.80 -1.95 10.37
N MET A 33 1.80 -1.21 10.86
CA MET A 33 2.33 -1.41 12.21
C MET A 33 2.36 -0.07 12.95
N ARG A 34 2.38 -0.12 14.29
CA ARG A 34 2.55 1.04 15.16
C ARG A 34 3.42 0.65 16.35
N SER A 35 4.73 0.69 16.14
CA SER A 35 5.75 0.47 17.15
C SER A 35 7.05 1.14 16.73
N LEU A 36 7.83 1.64 17.69
CA LEU A 36 9.19 2.14 17.40
C LEU A 36 10.12 0.98 17.09
N LEU A 37 11.15 1.23 16.30
CA LEU A 37 12.15 0.23 15.92
C LEU A 37 12.76 -0.51 17.13
N LYS A 38 13.05 0.24 18.19
CA LYS A 38 13.68 -0.31 19.40
C LYS A 38 12.77 -1.28 20.21
N ASP A 39 11.45 -1.20 19.97
CA ASP A 39 10.45 -1.93 20.76
C ASP A 39 9.81 -3.09 19.97
N ALA A 40 9.89 -3.04 18.62
CA ALA A 40 9.22 -4.00 17.74
C ALA A 40 10.04 -5.29 17.56
N GLU A 41 9.38 -6.43 17.64
CA GLU A 41 9.94 -7.74 17.31
C GLU A 41 10.20 -7.85 15.79
N LEU A 42 11.24 -8.59 15.40
CA LEU A 42 11.63 -8.75 13.99
C LEU A 42 10.52 -9.40 13.15
N GLU A 43 9.76 -10.30 13.73
CA GLU A 43 8.66 -10.99 13.06
C GLU A 43 7.54 -10.03 12.61
N VAL A 44 7.37 -8.90 13.29
CA VAL A 44 6.42 -7.85 12.88
C VAL A 44 6.83 -7.26 11.54
N PHE A 45 8.12 -6.99 11.34
CA PHE A 45 8.64 -6.47 10.06
C PHE A 45 8.48 -7.49 8.93
N LYS A 46 8.78 -8.76 9.19
CA LYS A 46 8.60 -9.83 8.20
C LYS A 46 7.14 -9.96 7.80
N LYS A 47 6.23 -10.08 8.78
CA LYS A 47 4.79 -10.20 8.53
C LYS A 47 4.23 -9.04 7.71
N VAL A 48 4.67 -7.80 7.97
CA VAL A 48 4.27 -6.63 7.18
C VAL A 48 4.79 -6.72 5.75
N MET A 49 6.04 -7.16 5.55
CA MET A 49 6.61 -7.36 4.21
C MET A 49 5.91 -8.49 3.46
N ASP A 50 5.66 -9.62 4.11
CA ASP A 50 5.02 -10.78 3.49
C ASP A 50 3.62 -10.45 2.98
N ILE A 51 2.83 -9.73 3.77
CA ILE A 51 1.48 -9.33 3.37
C ILE A 51 1.51 -8.23 2.30
N ASN A 52 2.23 -7.11 2.57
CA ASN A 52 2.10 -5.90 1.76
C ASN A 52 2.86 -5.95 0.44
N TYR A 53 4.00 -6.67 0.42
CA TYR A 53 4.87 -6.73 -0.74
C TYR A 53 4.80 -8.11 -1.41
N PHE A 54 5.18 -9.19 -0.70
CA PHE A 54 5.21 -10.51 -1.30
C PHE A 54 3.82 -10.99 -1.72
N GLY A 55 2.77 -10.68 -0.96
CA GLY A 55 1.39 -10.98 -1.37
C GLY A 55 1.00 -10.33 -2.70
N SER A 56 1.43 -9.07 -2.93
CA SER A 56 1.23 -8.40 -4.22
C SER A 56 2.05 -9.06 -5.34
N VAL A 57 3.29 -9.47 -5.06
CA VAL A 57 4.14 -10.18 -6.02
C VAL A 57 3.54 -11.53 -6.39
N TYR A 58 3.08 -12.32 -5.42
CA TYR A 58 2.48 -13.64 -5.66
C TYR A 58 1.22 -13.53 -6.52
N CYS A 59 0.26 -12.70 -6.13
CA CYS A 59 -0.97 -12.53 -6.88
C CYS A 59 -0.71 -12.01 -8.30
N THR A 60 0.20 -11.05 -8.46
CA THR A 60 0.54 -10.52 -9.78
C THR A 60 1.22 -11.55 -10.65
N LYS A 61 2.22 -12.28 -10.13
CA LYS A 61 2.92 -13.31 -10.90
C LYS A 61 1.98 -14.42 -11.38
N LEU A 62 1.04 -14.82 -10.54
CA LEU A 62 0.04 -15.87 -10.88
C LEU A 62 -1.01 -15.37 -11.88
N ALA A 63 -1.43 -14.11 -11.80
CA ALA A 63 -2.40 -13.52 -12.71
C ALA A 63 -1.79 -13.03 -14.03
N LEU A 64 -0.46 -12.87 -14.08
CA LEU A 64 0.24 -12.23 -15.20
C LEU A 64 -0.09 -12.83 -16.58
N PRO A 65 -0.16 -14.16 -16.79
CA PRO A 65 -0.51 -14.72 -18.10
C PRO A 65 -1.87 -14.21 -18.61
N SER A 66 -2.88 -14.19 -17.73
CA SER A 66 -4.21 -13.66 -18.08
C SER A 66 -4.19 -12.15 -18.33
N ILE A 67 -3.47 -11.39 -17.51
CA ILE A 67 -3.33 -9.92 -17.67
C ILE A 67 -2.63 -9.56 -18.98
N LEU A 68 -1.61 -10.33 -19.40
CA LEU A 68 -0.92 -10.15 -20.69
C LEU A 68 -1.87 -10.39 -21.86
N GLU A 69 -2.59 -11.52 -21.87
CA GLU A 69 -3.56 -11.86 -22.90
C GLU A 69 -4.67 -10.79 -23.05
N ARG A 70 -5.11 -10.23 -21.92
CA ARG A 70 -6.17 -9.21 -21.87
C ARG A 70 -5.68 -7.78 -22.07
N GLN A 71 -4.35 -7.54 -22.14
CA GLN A 71 -3.75 -6.20 -22.10
C GLN A 71 -4.31 -5.39 -20.92
N GLY A 72 -4.41 -6.05 -19.78
CA GLY A 72 -5.18 -5.64 -18.63
C GLY A 72 -4.51 -4.57 -17.76
N THR A 73 -4.94 -4.49 -16.50
CA THR A 73 -4.44 -3.50 -15.55
C THR A 73 -4.00 -4.14 -14.23
N ILE A 74 -2.81 -3.80 -13.77
CA ILE A 74 -2.29 -4.15 -12.44
C ILE A 74 -2.29 -2.90 -11.57
N VAL A 75 -2.99 -2.96 -10.45
CA VAL A 75 -3.10 -1.87 -9.48
C VAL A 75 -2.49 -2.30 -8.16
N ALA A 76 -1.67 -1.46 -7.53
CA ALA A 76 -1.24 -1.65 -6.15
C ALA A 76 -1.74 -0.50 -5.26
N VAL A 77 -2.40 -0.85 -4.15
CA VAL A 77 -2.78 0.13 -3.12
C VAL A 77 -1.60 0.36 -2.19
N SER A 78 -0.83 1.38 -2.52
CA SER A 78 0.32 1.84 -1.75
C SER A 78 -0.10 2.84 -0.66
N SER A 79 0.74 3.81 -0.38
CA SER A 79 0.51 4.84 0.64
C SER A 79 1.47 6.02 0.41
N ILE A 80 1.18 7.15 1.03
CA ILE A 80 2.16 8.23 1.22
C ILE A 80 3.40 7.73 1.98
N ALA A 81 3.22 6.69 2.82
CA ALA A 81 4.32 5.99 3.50
C ALA A 81 5.30 5.30 2.54
N GLY A 82 4.94 5.11 1.26
CA GLY A 82 5.84 4.64 0.19
C GLY A 82 6.69 5.74 -0.47
N TYR A 83 6.53 7.00 -0.03
CA TYR A 83 7.35 8.14 -0.45
C TYR A 83 8.03 8.84 0.71
N ARG A 84 7.46 8.69 1.90
CA ARG A 84 7.98 9.28 3.13
C ARG A 84 7.91 8.27 4.27
N GLY A 85 9.06 7.92 4.85
CA GLY A 85 9.13 7.07 6.03
C GLY A 85 8.44 7.72 7.24
N LEU A 86 7.59 6.95 7.93
CA LEU A 86 6.80 7.44 9.05
C LEU A 86 7.29 6.82 10.36
N PRO A 87 7.56 7.62 11.41
CA PRO A 87 7.92 7.11 12.73
C PRO A 87 6.87 6.14 13.28
N GLY A 88 7.32 5.10 13.95
CA GLY A 88 6.45 4.05 14.46
C GLY A 88 5.84 3.14 13.40
N ARG A 89 6.18 3.35 12.12
CA ARG A 89 5.68 2.59 10.96
C ARG A 89 6.81 2.22 10.00
N SER A 90 8.01 1.96 10.53
CA SER A 90 9.20 1.75 9.70
C SER A 90 9.08 0.53 8.79
N GLY A 91 8.60 -0.62 9.28
CA GLY A 91 8.33 -1.79 8.45
C GLY A 91 7.21 -1.57 7.43
N TYR A 92 6.14 -0.88 7.83
CA TYR A 92 5.08 -0.50 6.90
C TYR A 92 5.59 0.44 5.80
N SER A 93 6.36 1.46 6.16
CA SER A 93 6.95 2.36 5.17
C SER A 93 7.88 1.60 4.23
N ALA A 94 8.76 0.74 4.76
CA ALA A 94 9.65 -0.10 3.97
C ALA A 94 8.88 -0.96 2.96
N SER A 95 7.78 -1.61 3.37
CA SER A 95 6.94 -2.43 2.49
C SER A 95 6.29 -1.60 1.37
N LYS A 96 5.86 -0.37 1.66
CA LYS A 96 5.23 0.51 0.65
C LYS A 96 6.25 1.16 -0.29
N PHE A 97 7.48 1.43 0.17
CA PHE A 97 8.60 1.81 -0.71
C PHE A 97 8.99 0.66 -1.64
N ALA A 98 9.11 -0.57 -1.11
CA ALA A 98 9.38 -1.76 -1.90
C ALA A 98 8.31 -1.96 -2.97
N LEU A 99 7.02 -1.83 -2.60
CA LEU A 99 5.89 -1.93 -3.51
C LEU A 99 5.96 -0.87 -4.62
N ASN A 100 6.24 0.40 -4.30
CA ASN A 100 6.36 1.46 -5.30
C ASN A 100 7.50 1.20 -6.28
N GLY A 101 8.70 0.85 -5.78
CA GLY A 101 9.85 0.56 -6.63
C GLY A 101 9.63 -0.64 -7.53
N TRP A 102 9.01 -1.69 -7.01
CA TRP A 102 8.64 -2.87 -7.80
C TRP A 102 7.61 -2.54 -8.88
N MET A 103 6.54 -1.79 -8.55
CA MET A 103 5.54 -1.36 -9.54
C MET A 103 6.13 -0.45 -10.62
N GLU A 104 7.14 0.35 -10.28
CA GLU A 104 7.85 1.17 -11.25
C GLU A 104 8.66 0.31 -12.23
N ALA A 105 9.34 -0.73 -11.75
CA ALA A 105 10.09 -1.68 -12.55
C ALA A 105 9.18 -2.47 -13.50
N ILE A 106 8.15 -3.16 -12.97
CA ILE A 106 7.27 -3.98 -13.80
C ILE A 106 6.44 -3.15 -14.79
N ARG A 107 6.19 -1.88 -14.54
CA ARG A 107 5.59 -0.99 -15.52
C ARG A 107 6.43 -0.88 -16.78
N THR A 108 7.74 -0.78 -16.61
CA THR A 108 8.68 -0.68 -17.72
C THR A 108 8.84 -2.02 -18.43
N GLU A 109 8.88 -3.12 -17.66
CA GLU A 109 8.96 -4.48 -18.19
C GLU A 109 7.75 -4.86 -19.07
N LEU A 110 6.55 -4.36 -18.73
CA LEU A 110 5.28 -4.70 -19.38
C LEU A 110 4.78 -3.60 -20.35
N MET A 111 5.66 -2.66 -20.71
CA MET A 111 5.26 -1.52 -21.55
C MET A 111 4.88 -1.95 -22.96
N ASP A 112 5.63 -2.88 -23.54
CA ASP A 112 5.42 -3.36 -24.90
C ASP A 112 4.21 -4.33 -25.00
N ASP A 113 3.77 -4.88 -23.87
CA ASP A 113 2.59 -5.75 -23.78
C ASP A 113 1.27 -4.96 -23.63
N ASN A 114 1.32 -3.63 -23.66
CA ASN A 114 0.18 -2.74 -23.44
C ASN A 114 -0.57 -2.97 -22.11
N VAL A 115 0.10 -3.52 -21.10
CA VAL A 115 -0.43 -3.69 -19.75
C VAL A 115 -0.33 -2.36 -18.99
N ASN A 116 -1.46 -1.92 -18.39
CA ASN A 116 -1.45 -0.75 -17.54
C ASN A 116 -1.00 -1.12 -16.12
N VAL A 117 0.08 -0.53 -15.64
CA VAL A 117 0.60 -0.73 -14.28
C VAL A 117 0.53 0.58 -13.52
N MET A 118 -0.28 0.61 -12.47
CA MET A 118 -0.48 1.81 -11.67
C MET A 118 -0.45 1.52 -10.17
N TRP A 119 -0.08 2.52 -9.38
CA TRP A 119 -0.28 2.44 -7.94
C TRP A 119 -1.03 3.66 -7.41
N VAL A 120 -1.74 3.43 -6.33
CA VAL A 120 -2.56 4.42 -5.64
C VAL A 120 -1.91 4.77 -4.31
N CYS A 121 -1.80 6.06 -4.02
CA CYS A 121 -1.34 6.55 -2.73
C CYS A 121 -2.51 7.29 -2.05
N PRO A 122 -3.37 6.57 -1.35
CA PRO A 122 -4.37 7.19 -0.52
C PRO A 122 -3.67 7.99 0.58
N GLY A 123 -4.26 9.09 1.01
CA GLY A 123 -3.88 9.73 2.26
C GLY A 123 -4.49 8.98 3.45
N PHE A 124 -4.97 9.72 4.44
CA PHE A 124 -5.75 9.11 5.49
C PHE A 124 -7.19 8.87 5.01
N ILE A 125 -7.53 7.60 4.87
CA ILE A 125 -8.87 7.13 4.46
C ILE A 125 -9.52 6.44 5.65
N ARG A 126 -10.82 6.58 5.83
CA ARG A 126 -11.59 5.83 6.83
C ARG A 126 -11.55 4.34 6.52
N SER A 127 -10.90 3.56 7.38
CA SER A 127 -10.71 2.12 7.18
C SER A 127 -10.25 1.44 8.48
N ASN A 128 -10.28 0.12 8.50
CA ASN A 128 -9.82 -0.66 9.65
C ASN A 128 -8.29 -0.78 9.76
N ILE A 129 -7.51 -0.27 8.81
CA ILE A 129 -6.05 -0.46 8.78
C ILE A 129 -5.34 0.03 10.04
N ARG A 130 -5.87 1.07 10.72
CA ARG A 130 -5.28 1.61 11.95
C ARG A 130 -5.61 0.73 13.16
N LYS A 131 -6.83 0.22 13.25
CA LYS A 131 -7.24 -0.73 14.30
C LYS A 131 -6.56 -2.08 14.13
N ALA A 132 -6.42 -2.54 12.89
CA ALA A 132 -5.73 -3.78 12.54
C ALA A 132 -4.19 -3.63 12.49
N ALA A 133 -3.63 -2.43 12.73
CA ALA A 133 -2.19 -2.22 12.76
C ALA A 133 -1.55 -3.08 13.84
N LEU A 134 -0.39 -3.67 13.53
CA LEU A 134 0.33 -4.53 14.45
C LEU A 134 1.08 -3.70 15.50
N ASN A 135 1.01 -4.13 16.76
CA ASN A 135 1.81 -3.61 17.85
C ASN A 135 3.25 -4.18 17.82
N ASN A 136 4.02 -3.94 18.85
CA ASN A 136 5.41 -4.42 18.97
C ASN A 136 5.55 -5.95 18.97
N LYS A 137 4.50 -6.70 19.31
CA LYS A 137 4.46 -8.18 19.36
C LYS A 137 3.73 -8.81 18.16
N GLY A 138 3.23 -8.01 17.22
CA GLY A 138 2.48 -8.50 16.07
C GLY A 138 1.00 -8.75 16.32
N GLU A 139 0.45 -8.26 17.43
CA GLU A 139 -0.98 -8.27 17.75
C GLU A 139 -1.66 -7.01 17.22
N GLN A 140 -2.98 -7.01 17.04
CA GLN A 140 -3.71 -5.85 16.58
C GLN A 140 -3.80 -4.76 17.66
N GLN A 141 -3.65 -3.49 17.26
CA GLN A 141 -3.76 -2.32 18.14
C GLN A 141 -5.17 -2.15 18.74
N GLY A 142 -6.21 -2.47 17.98
CA GLY A 142 -7.61 -2.35 18.40
C GLY A 142 -8.18 -0.92 18.34
N GLU A 143 -7.34 0.12 18.22
CA GLU A 143 -7.75 1.53 18.23
C GLU A 143 -7.17 2.35 17.08
N SER A 144 -7.80 3.48 16.78
CA SER A 144 -7.31 4.48 15.82
C SER A 144 -6.92 5.77 16.55
N PRO A 145 -5.72 6.33 16.29
CA PRO A 145 -5.31 7.61 16.87
C PRO A 145 -5.89 8.83 16.11
N LEU A 146 -6.74 8.61 15.12
CA LEU A 146 -7.35 9.65 14.29
C LEU A 146 -8.87 9.66 14.44
N ASP A 147 -9.46 10.82 14.23
CA ASP A 147 -10.90 10.96 14.04
C ASP A 147 -11.28 10.42 12.65
N GLU A 148 -11.77 9.18 12.63
CA GLU A 148 -12.16 8.48 11.40
C GLU A 148 -13.33 9.18 10.67
N ALA A 149 -14.20 9.90 11.37
CA ALA A 149 -15.37 10.53 10.77
C ALA A 149 -14.99 11.70 9.84
N SER A 150 -13.84 12.33 10.09
CA SER A 150 -13.33 13.45 9.29
C SER A 150 -12.56 13.01 8.03
N LEU A 151 -12.39 11.70 7.81
CA LEU A 151 -11.59 11.17 6.72
C LEU A 151 -12.46 10.81 5.50
N MET A 152 -11.84 10.84 4.30
CA MET A 152 -12.45 10.35 3.06
C MET A 152 -12.97 8.93 3.26
N SER A 153 -14.15 8.60 2.75
CA SER A 153 -14.72 7.27 2.87
C SER A 153 -14.00 6.24 1.99
N ALA A 154 -14.19 4.96 2.29
CA ALA A 154 -13.65 3.88 1.46
C ALA A 154 -14.32 3.84 0.08
N GLU A 155 -15.61 4.14 0.02
CA GLU A 155 -16.42 4.18 -1.21
C GLU A 155 -15.95 5.31 -2.13
N GLU A 156 -15.72 6.51 -1.59
CA GLU A 156 -15.17 7.65 -2.34
C GLU A 156 -13.77 7.34 -2.86
N CYS A 157 -12.92 6.74 -2.04
CA CYS A 157 -11.59 6.29 -2.44
C CYS A 157 -11.67 5.27 -3.58
N ALA A 158 -12.56 4.27 -3.49
CA ALA A 158 -12.75 3.25 -4.52
C ALA A 158 -13.23 3.86 -5.84
N SER A 159 -14.16 4.81 -5.80
CA SER A 159 -14.63 5.52 -6.99
C SER A 159 -13.50 6.25 -7.72
N HIS A 160 -12.61 6.90 -6.97
CA HIS A 160 -11.41 7.53 -7.55
C HIS A 160 -10.45 6.52 -8.17
N ILE A 161 -10.29 5.33 -7.55
CA ILE A 161 -9.44 4.26 -8.08
C ILE A 161 -10.02 3.74 -9.39
N LEU A 162 -11.31 3.43 -9.45
CA LEU A 162 -11.99 2.94 -10.67
C LEU A 162 -11.83 3.94 -11.83
N LYS A 163 -12.10 5.21 -11.58
CA LYS A 163 -11.88 6.26 -12.58
C LYS A 163 -10.43 6.33 -13.07
N ALA A 164 -9.46 6.17 -12.16
CA ALA A 164 -8.04 6.20 -12.54
C ALA A 164 -7.63 4.96 -13.36
N ILE A 165 -8.28 3.80 -13.12
CA ILE A 165 -8.10 2.58 -13.93
C ILE A 165 -8.64 2.82 -15.36
N GLU A 166 -9.87 3.34 -15.48
CA GLU A 166 -10.49 3.68 -16.78
C GLU A 166 -9.63 4.66 -17.58
N GLU A 167 -9.07 5.67 -16.92
CA GLU A 167 -8.18 6.67 -17.53
C GLU A 167 -6.74 6.15 -17.74
N ARG A 168 -6.45 4.89 -17.41
CA ARG A 168 -5.12 4.26 -17.47
C ARG A 168 -4.02 5.12 -16.82
N LYS A 169 -4.33 5.71 -15.67
CA LYS A 169 -3.37 6.58 -14.96
C LYS A 169 -2.14 5.82 -14.51
N ARG A 170 -1.01 6.48 -14.54
CA ARG A 170 0.27 5.97 -14.05
C ARG A 170 0.32 5.88 -12.52
N THR A 171 -0.22 6.88 -11.84
CA THR A 171 -0.22 7.00 -10.36
C THR A 171 -1.39 7.85 -9.92
N LEU A 172 -2.06 7.45 -8.85
CA LEU A 172 -3.12 8.22 -8.23
C LEU A 172 -2.71 8.62 -6.81
N MET A 173 -2.62 9.93 -6.56
CA MET A 173 -2.39 10.50 -5.23
C MET A 173 -3.61 11.33 -4.84
N LEU A 174 -4.41 10.83 -3.87
CA LEU A 174 -5.76 11.33 -3.60
C LEU A 174 -5.80 12.63 -2.80
N THR A 175 -4.92 12.80 -1.80
CA THR A 175 -5.05 13.96 -0.90
C THR A 175 -4.06 15.06 -1.23
N PHE A 176 -4.51 16.32 -1.09
CA PHE A 176 -3.64 17.48 -1.27
C PHE A 176 -2.46 17.46 -0.28
N ARG A 177 -2.72 17.14 1.00
CA ARG A 177 -1.65 16.99 2.01
C ARG A 177 -0.65 15.90 1.63
N GLY A 178 -1.11 14.81 1.05
CA GLY A 178 -0.23 13.75 0.55
C GLY A 178 0.71 14.25 -0.55
N LYS A 179 0.18 14.98 -1.52
CA LYS A 179 1.00 15.60 -2.60
C LYS A 179 2.03 16.57 -2.04
N GLN A 180 1.64 17.43 -1.09
CA GLN A 180 2.56 18.33 -0.42
C GLN A 180 3.66 17.59 0.35
N THR A 181 3.30 16.53 1.10
CA THR A 181 4.27 15.72 1.86
C THR A 181 5.34 15.14 0.94
N VAL A 182 4.94 14.56 -0.21
CA VAL A 182 5.88 14.01 -1.18
C VAL A 182 6.77 15.09 -1.77
N LEU A 183 6.21 16.24 -2.15
CA LEU A 183 6.97 17.36 -2.72
C LEU A 183 7.98 17.93 -1.71
N ILE A 184 7.54 18.19 -0.48
CA ILE A 184 8.42 18.71 0.59
C ILE A 184 9.53 17.70 0.90
N ASN A 185 9.20 16.40 0.97
CA ASN A 185 10.20 15.38 1.22
C ASN A 185 11.26 15.31 0.11
N LYS A 186 10.87 15.54 -1.15
CA LYS A 186 11.78 15.52 -2.30
C LYS A 186 12.70 16.75 -2.34
N LEU A 187 12.17 17.93 -2.04
CA LEU A 187 12.90 19.21 -2.21
C LEU A 187 13.62 19.64 -0.91
N PHE A 188 13.04 19.34 0.25
CA PHE A 188 13.50 19.82 1.56
C PHE A 188 13.48 18.70 2.60
N PRO A 189 14.30 17.61 2.44
CA PRO A 189 14.21 16.41 3.28
C PRO A 189 14.42 16.69 4.77
N SER A 190 15.38 17.54 5.14
CA SER A 190 15.64 17.89 6.54
C SER A 190 14.48 18.65 7.20
N TRP A 191 13.75 19.44 6.43
CA TRP A 191 12.55 20.11 6.93
C TRP A 191 11.39 19.13 7.07
N ALA A 192 11.24 18.23 6.08
CA ALA A 192 10.27 17.14 6.15
C ALA A 192 10.49 16.27 7.40
N ASP A 193 11.75 16.00 7.81
CA ASP A 193 12.06 15.25 9.03
C ASP A 193 11.50 15.96 10.28
N LYS A 194 11.74 17.27 10.42
CA LYS A 194 11.24 18.05 11.54
C LYS A 194 9.70 18.08 11.59
N LEU A 195 9.05 18.31 10.45
CA LEU A 195 7.58 18.31 10.35
C LEU A 195 7.00 16.94 10.72
N THR A 196 7.58 15.87 10.18
CA THR A 196 7.15 14.50 10.48
C THR A 196 7.34 14.18 11.96
N ARG A 197 8.49 14.53 12.55
CA ARG A 197 8.74 14.33 13.98
C ARG A 197 7.69 15.06 14.83
N ASN A 198 7.42 16.34 14.54
CA ASN A 198 6.45 17.13 15.29
C ASN A 198 5.01 16.60 15.16
N PHE A 199 4.68 15.99 14.02
CA PHE A 199 3.36 15.38 13.80
C PHE A 199 3.18 14.07 14.56
N PHE A 200 4.23 13.23 14.65
CA PHE A 200 4.15 11.89 15.24
C PHE A 200 4.52 11.83 16.72
N PHE A 201 5.29 12.80 17.23
CA PHE A 201 5.74 12.81 18.62
C PHE A 201 5.20 14.03 19.39
N LYS A 202 4.84 13.79 20.64
CA LYS A 202 4.55 14.82 21.65
C LYS A 202 5.32 14.46 22.92
N ASP A 203 6.06 15.40 23.48
CA ASP A 203 6.88 15.19 24.69
C ASP A 203 7.78 13.94 24.61
N GLY A 204 8.40 13.72 23.45
CA GLY A 204 9.26 12.57 23.19
C GLY A 204 8.55 11.22 23.02
N LYS A 205 7.22 11.16 23.16
CA LYS A 205 6.42 9.93 23.01
C LYS A 205 5.72 9.90 21.65
N LEU A 206 5.64 8.72 21.05
CA LEU A 206 4.86 8.48 19.82
C LEU A 206 3.36 8.59 20.15
N VAL A 207 2.65 9.51 19.46
CA VAL A 207 1.22 9.78 19.72
C VAL A 207 0.31 9.44 18.52
N LYS A 208 0.89 9.19 17.33
CA LYS A 208 0.12 8.84 16.12
C LYS A 208 0.66 7.64 15.40
#